data_fedc9039364d85a587c9395a4c0093a6
#
_entry.id   fedc9039364d85a587c9395a4c0093a6
#
_cell.length_a   1.000
_cell.length_b   1.000
_cell.length_c   1.000
_cell.angle_alpha   90.00
_cell.angle_beta   90.00
_cell.angle_gamma   90.00
#
_symmetry.space_group_name_H-M   'P 1'
#
loop_
_entity.id
_entity.type
_entity.pdbx_description
1 polymer ?
#
loop_
_entity_poly.entity_id
_entity_poly.type
_entity_poly.pdbx_seq_one_letter_code
_entity_poly.pdbx_strand_id
1 'polypeptide(L)'
;MWSAIVNVMTKMFDALHSLIVSLGVSENAEGVSYVLAIVLFTAIIRLLILPLNIKATKSNEKMQEIQPEMQKLQKKYANDPQKLQLETSKLMKENNVSMFGGCLPSLLPLPILFALYGVFRNIQATPGADTSFLFIPDIFAYPKGIGFVSIILAILSALSKYIPSLLLSKSMPQQEGGMNMSTMNIVMSGMMGFMALQFQPILILYWITGGIIQLIQTYFLNYRPAMQKKKVKEEQEAQAKIQKAKKATPKTKKR
;
A
#
# COMPACT_ATOMS: atom_id res chain seq x y z
N MET A 1 -11.25 -19.67 -15.92
CA MET A 1 -11.45 -18.58 -14.95
C MET A 1 -10.43 -17.45 -15.14
N TRP A 2 -9.14 -17.73 -15.15
CA TRP A 2 -8.10 -16.70 -15.32
C TRP A 2 -8.22 -15.91 -16.64
N SER A 3 -8.39 -16.59 -17.76
CA SER A 3 -8.61 -15.98 -19.09
C SER A 3 -9.83 -15.04 -19.12
N ALA A 4 -10.90 -15.40 -18.41
CA ALA A 4 -12.08 -14.55 -18.31
C ALA A 4 -11.79 -13.22 -17.57
N ILE A 5 -11.01 -13.27 -16.49
CA ILE A 5 -10.58 -12.08 -15.75
C ILE A 5 -9.74 -11.18 -16.65
N VAL A 6 -8.73 -11.74 -17.32
CA VAL A 6 -7.88 -11.00 -18.25
C VAL A 6 -8.72 -10.35 -19.36
N ASN A 7 -9.65 -11.09 -19.98
CA ASN A 7 -10.51 -10.58 -21.04
C ASN A 7 -11.41 -9.43 -20.56
N VAL A 8 -12.00 -9.52 -19.36
CA VAL A 8 -12.80 -8.44 -18.79
C VAL A 8 -11.95 -7.20 -18.55
N MET A 9 -10.75 -7.39 -17.99
CA MET A 9 -9.82 -6.28 -17.73
C MET A 9 -9.32 -5.64 -19.03
N THR A 10 -9.03 -6.45 -20.06
CA THR A 10 -8.67 -5.94 -21.39
C THR A 10 -9.78 -5.07 -21.96
N LYS A 11 -11.02 -5.59 -22.00
CA LYS A 11 -12.17 -4.84 -22.52
C LYS A 11 -12.41 -3.53 -21.75
N MET A 12 -12.26 -3.56 -20.44
CA MET A 12 -12.40 -2.35 -19.62
C MET A 12 -11.27 -1.35 -19.92
N PHE A 13 -10.05 -1.83 -20.08
CA PHE A 13 -8.92 -0.98 -20.42
C PHE A 13 -9.07 -0.36 -21.81
N ASP A 14 -9.43 -1.15 -22.82
CA ASP A 14 -9.67 -0.70 -24.19
C ASP A 14 -10.81 0.32 -24.26
N ALA A 15 -11.90 0.10 -23.51
CA ALA A 15 -13.00 1.05 -23.43
C ALA A 15 -12.55 2.39 -22.81
N LEU A 16 -11.71 2.37 -21.77
CA LEU A 16 -11.16 3.59 -21.18
C LEU A 16 -10.21 4.31 -22.13
N HIS A 17 -9.36 3.56 -22.83
CA HIS A 17 -8.48 4.12 -23.85
C HIS A 17 -9.28 4.79 -24.97
N SER A 18 -10.28 4.09 -25.53
CA SER A 18 -11.17 4.63 -26.56
C SER A 18 -11.92 5.88 -26.08
N LEU A 19 -12.36 5.91 -24.82
CA LEU A 19 -12.99 7.08 -24.21
C LEU A 19 -12.01 8.27 -24.18
N ILE A 20 -10.76 8.06 -23.82
CA ILE A 20 -9.74 9.11 -23.75
C ILE A 20 -9.46 9.69 -25.12
N VAL A 21 -9.36 8.84 -26.13
CA VAL A 21 -9.19 9.27 -27.53
C VAL A 21 -10.40 10.07 -27.99
N SER A 22 -11.62 9.63 -27.67
CA SER A 22 -12.86 10.34 -28.04
C SER A 22 -13.02 11.71 -27.36
N LEU A 23 -12.36 11.91 -26.20
CA LEU A 23 -12.31 13.19 -25.47
C LEU A 23 -11.28 14.18 -26.06
N GLY A 24 -10.60 13.81 -27.15
CA GLY A 24 -9.73 14.72 -27.90
C GLY A 24 -8.22 14.53 -27.67
N VAL A 25 -7.82 13.45 -26.99
CA VAL A 25 -6.40 13.06 -26.99
C VAL A 25 -6.09 12.48 -28.37
N SER A 26 -5.07 13.04 -29.04
CA SER A 26 -4.70 12.63 -30.39
C SER A 26 -4.45 11.12 -30.49
N GLU A 27 -4.98 10.48 -31.53
CA GLU A 27 -4.72 9.06 -31.82
C GLU A 27 -3.21 8.79 -32.02
N ASN A 28 -2.47 9.78 -32.51
CA ASN A 28 -1.03 9.68 -32.70
C ASN A 28 -0.23 9.81 -31.39
N ALA A 29 -0.83 10.28 -30.29
CA ALA A 29 -0.20 10.43 -28.98
C ALA A 29 -0.50 9.21 -28.08
N GLU A 30 -0.17 8.01 -28.55
CA GLU A 30 -0.46 6.75 -27.83
C GLU A 30 0.17 6.72 -26.45
N GLY A 31 1.38 7.24 -26.29
CA GLY A 31 2.04 7.29 -24.97
C GLY A 31 1.19 8.01 -23.92
N VAL A 32 0.61 9.15 -24.26
CA VAL A 32 -0.25 9.94 -23.36
C VAL A 32 -1.59 9.24 -23.14
N SER A 33 -2.25 8.76 -24.18
CA SER A 33 -3.58 8.14 -24.11
C SER A 33 -3.55 6.86 -23.28
N TYR A 34 -2.54 6.00 -23.44
CA TYR A 34 -2.38 4.79 -22.63
C TYR A 34 -2.05 5.09 -21.17
N VAL A 35 -1.22 6.12 -20.89
CA VAL A 35 -0.93 6.49 -19.49
C VAL A 35 -2.19 7.04 -18.80
N LEU A 36 -2.99 7.85 -19.46
CA LEU A 36 -4.27 8.32 -18.92
C LEU A 36 -5.23 7.16 -18.70
N ALA A 37 -5.29 6.19 -19.61
CA ALA A 37 -6.08 4.97 -19.43
C ALA A 37 -5.63 4.17 -18.20
N ILE A 38 -4.31 4.03 -17.97
CA ILE A 38 -3.76 3.39 -16.77
C ILE A 38 -4.18 4.13 -15.50
N VAL A 39 -4.09 5.45 -15.49
CA VAL A 39 -4.48 6.27 -14.32
C VAL A 39 -5.96 6.06 -13.98
N LEU A 40 -6.84 6.19 -14.96
CA LEU A 40 -8.28 5.99 -14.78
C LEU A 40 -8.59 4.55 -14.37
N PHE A 41 -8.04 3.57 -15.07
CA PHE A 41 -8.20 2.15 -14.75
C PHE A 41 -7.77 1.85 -13.31
N THR A 42 -6.58 2.33 -12.92
CA THR A 42 -6.06 2.12 -11.57
C THR A 42 -6.95 2.78 -10.53
N ALA A 43 -7.45 4.00 -10.79
CA ALA A 43 -8.36 4.70 -9.89
C ALA A 43 -9.67 3.94 -9.71
N ILE A 44 -10.28 3.45 -10.80
CA ILE A 44 -11.54 2.66 -10.76
C ILE A 44 -11.33 1.38 -9.94
N ILE A 45 -10.28 0.61 -10.23
CA ILE A 45 -9.98 -0.61 -9.48
C ILE A 45 -9.74 -0.30 -8.00
N ARG A 46 -9.00 0.74 -7.67
CA ARG A 46 -8.75 1.16 -6.28
C ARG A 46 -10.03 1.58 -5.55
N LEU A 47 -10.96 2.22 -6.24
CA LEU A 47 -12.27 2.56 -5.68
C LEU A 47 -13.12 1.32 -5.43
N LEU A 48 -13.15 0.38 -6.36
CA LEU A 48 -13.87 -0.90 -6.19
C LEU A 48 -13.34 -1.72 -5.01
N ILE A 49 -12.02 -1.70 -4.80
CA ILE A 49 -11.36 -2.43 -3.71
C ILE A 49 -11.39 -1.64 -2.39
N LEU A 50 -11.72 -0.34 -2.41
CA LEU A 50 -11.68 0.53 -1.24
C LEU A 50 -12.44 -0.04 -0.01
N PRO A 51 -13.67 -0.58 -0.11
CA PRO A 51 -14.37 -1.15 1.04
C PRO A 51 -13.61 -2.34 1.65
N LEU A 52 -12.93 -3.13 0.82
CA LEU A 52 -12.09 -4.23 1.30
C LEU A 52 -10.83 -3.71 2.02
N ASN A 53 -10.21 -2.67 1.48
CA ASN A 53 -9.07 -2.01 2.12
C ASN A 53 -9.45 -1.41 3.49
N ILE A 54 -10.64 -0.80 3.62
CA ILE A 54 -11.13 -0.27 4.89
C ILE A 54 -11.31 -1.40 5.93
N LYS A 55 -11.88 -2.55 5.52
CA LYS A 55 -12.01 -3.71 6.41
C LYS A 55 -10.65 -4.25 6.85
N ALA A 56 -9.71 -4.32 5.92
CA ALA A 56 -8.35 -4.76 6.21
C ALA A 56 -7.59 -3.79 7.14
N THR A 57 -7.77 -2.47 6.96
CA THR A 57 -7.23 -1.46 7.87
C THR A 57 -7.74 -1.65 9.30
N LYS A 58 -9.05 -1.85 9.48
CA LYS A 58 -9.65 -2.12 10.80
C LYS A 58 -9.13 -3.42 11.43
N SER A 59 -8.89 -4.46 10.63
CA SER A 59 -8.27 -5.69 11.12
C SER A 59 -6.83 -5.46 11.57
N ASN A 60 -6.07 -4.65 10.84
CA ASN A 60 -4.70 -4.26 11.21
C ASN A 60 -4.66 -3.42 12.50
N GLU A 61 -5.61 -2.49 12.69
CA GLU A 61 -5.72 -1.73 13.95
C GLU A 61 -5.92 -2.67 15.15
N LYS A 62 -6.83 -3.63 15.05
CA LYS A 62 -7.06 -4.62 16.11
C LYS A 62 -5.82 -5.49 16.37
N MET A 63 -5.10 -5.89 15.30
CA MET A 63 -3.84 -6.62 15.44
C MET A 63 -2.80 -5.80 16.24
N GLN A 64 -2.75 -4.49 16.01
CA GLN A 64 -1.86 -3.59 16.76
C GLN A 64 -2.24 -3.48 18.23
N GLU A 65 -3.54 -3.48 18.55
CA GLU A 65 -4.02 -3.42 19.93
C GLU A 65 -3.58 -4.63 20.76
N ILE A 66 -3.57 -5.83 20.17
CA ILE A 66 -3.14 -7.06 20.84
C ILE A 66 -1.63 -7.33 20.75
N GLN A 67 -0.88 -6.50 20.03
CA GLN A 67 0.56 -6.70 19.84
C GLN A 67 1.38 -6.73 21.13
N PRO A 68 1.13 -5.87 22.16
CA PRO A 68 1.84 -5.97 23.44
C PRO A 68 1.61 -7.31 24.15
N GLU A 69 0.42 -7.89 24.01
CA GLU A 69 0.12 -9.22 24.58
C GLU A 69 0.82 -10.34 23.81
N MET A 70 0.86 -10.23 22.48
CA MET A 70 1.64 -11.14 21.63
C MET A 70 3.13 -11.14 22.01
N GLN A 71 3.71 -9.96 22.27
CA GLN A 71 5.11 -9.87 22.73
C GLN A 71 5.33 -10.54 24.08
N LYS A 72 4.39 -10.41 25.03
CA LYS A 72 4.46 -11.12 26.31
C LYS A 72 4.42 -12.63 26.10
N LEU A 73 3.56 -13.13 25.21
CA LEU A 73 3.50 -14.54 24.86
C LEU A 73 4.81 -15.04 24.22
N GLN A 74 5.39 -14.26 23.29
CA GLN A 74 6.68 -14.57 22.67
C GLN A 74 7.81 -14.68 23.70
N LYS A 75 7.88 -13.76 24.67
CA LYS A 75 8.87 -13.81 25.76
C LYS A 75 8.61 -14.99 26.69
N LYS A 76 7.34 -15.28 27.02
CA LYS A 76 6.95 -16.34 27.94
C LYS A 76 7.20 -17.75 27.38
N TYR A 77 6.97 -17.94 26.10
CA TYR A 77 7.05 -19.25 25.42
C TYR A 77 8.19 -19.30 24.39
N ALA A 78 9.28 -18.56 24.63
CA ALA A 78 10.43 -18.49 23.72
C ALA A 78 11.03 -19.87 23.41
N ASN A 79 11.00 -20.80 24.39
CA ASN A 79 11.55 -22.13 24.26
C ASN A 79 10.52 -23.22 23.91
N ASP A 80 9.24 -22.83 23.67
CA ASP A 80 8.15 -23.75 23.34
C ASP A 80 7.35 -23.18 22.13
N PRO A 81 7.81 -23.43 20.88
CA PRO A 81 7.17 -22.92 19.69
C PRO A 81 5.72 -23.39 19.49
N GLN A 82 5.42 -24.63 19.92
CA GLN A 82 4.08 -25.20 19.77
C GLN A 82 3.08 -24.50 20.69
N LYS A 83 3.46 -24.27 21.94
CA LYS A 83 2.63 -23.57 22.92
C LYS A 83 2.49 -22.08 22.55
N LEU A 84 3.55 -21.43 22.04
CA LEU A 84 3.50 -20.08 21.54
C LEU A 84 2.47 -19.96 20.40
N GLN A 85 2.48 -20.88 19.43
CA GLN A 85 1.54 -20.87 18.31
C GLN A 85 0.09 -21.07 18.80
N LEU A 86 -0.13 -21.97 19.74
CA LEU A 86 -1.45 -22.25 20.33
C LEU A 86 -2.01 -21.00 21.03
N GLU A 87 -1.23 -20.41 21.95
CA GLU A 87 -1.66 -19.24 22.74
C GLU A 87 -1.82 -17.99 21.87
N THR A 88 -0.95 -17.79 20.86
CA THR A 88 -1.09 -16.71 19.88
C THR A 88 -2.39 -16.88 19.07
N SER A 89 -2.69 -18.09 18.60
CA SER A 89 -3.93 -18.38 17.87
C SER A 89 -5.17 -18.16 18.73
N LYS A 90 -5.11 -18.51 20.02
CA LYS A 90 -6.18 -18.28 20.99
C LYS A 90 -6.40 -16.78 21.22
N LEU A 91 -5.34 -16.02 21.48
CA LEU A 91 -5.39 -14.56 21.66
C LEU A 91 -6.01 -13.87 20.44
N MET A 92 -5.62 -14.27 19.23
CA MET A 92 -6.19 -13.74 17.98
C MET A 92 -7.68 -14.04 17.85
N LYS A 93 -8.11 -15.27 18.17
CA LYS A 93 -9.53 -15.67 18.13
C LYS A 93 -10.36 -14.90 19.15
N GLU A 94 -9.89 -14.75 20.37
CA GLU A 94 -10.57 -14.00 21.45
C GLU A 94 -10.79 -12.53 21.07
N ASN A 95 -9.86 -11.95 20.34
CA ASN A 95 -9.94 -10.56 19.87
C ASN A 95 -10.58 -10.40 18.49
N ASN A 96 -11.11 -11.46 17.88
CA ASN A 96 -11.67 -11.46 16.52
C ASN A 96 -10.71 -10.90 15.46
N VAL A 97 -9.43 -11.26 15.57
CA VAL A 97 -8.36 -10.88 14.64
C VAL A 97 -8.01 -12.08 13.78
N SER A 98 -7.96 -11.86 12.46
CA SER A 98 -7.53 -12.91 11.52
C SER A 98 -6.02 -12.84 11.30
N MET A 99 -5.36 -14.00 11.35
CA MET A 99 -3.92 -14.13 11.04
C MET A 99 -3.60 -13.63 9.61
N PHE A 100 -4.53 -13.85 8.65
CA PHE A 100 -4.39 -13.41 7.27
C PHE A 100 -4.88 -11.97 7.03
N GLY A 101 -5.58 -11.36 7.98
CA GLY A 101 -6.15 -10.02 7.83
C GLY A 101 -5.11 -8.93 7.58
N GLY A 102 -3.88 -9.12 8.11
CA GLY A 102 -2.78 -8.17 7.97
C GLY A 102 -2.07 -8.22 6.62
N CYS A 103 -1.92 -9.40 6.02
CA CYS A 103 -1.18 -9.56 4.75
C CYS A 103 -2.09 -9.54 3.51
N LEU A 104 -3.39 -9.80 3.66
CA LEU A 104 -4.34 -9.85 2.55
C LEU A 104 -4.35 -8.59 1.67
N PRO A 105 -4.30 -7.36 2.23
CA PRO A 105 -4.25 -6.14 1.40
C PRO A 105 -3.02 -6.05 0.51
N SER A 106 -1.88 -6.59 0.94
CA SER A 106 -0.64 -6.57 0.14
C SER A 106 -0.65 -7.59 -1.00
N LEU A 107 -1.41 -8.68 -0.86
CA LEU A 107 -1.54 -9.71 -1.90
C LEU A 107 -2.64 -9.40 -2.92
N LEU A 108 -3.60 -8.56 -2.55
CA LEU A 108 -4.74 -8.20 -3.42
C LEU A 108 -4.35 -7.56 -4.76
N PRO A 109 -3.30 -6.73 -4.88
CA PRO A 109 -2.85 -6.19 -6.16
C PRO A 109 -2.20 -7.22 -7.09
N LEU A 110 -1.73 -8.37 -6.60
CA LEU A 110 -1.01 -9.35 -7.42
C LEU A 110 -1.85 -9.95 -8.57
N PRO A 111 -3.09 -10.40 -8.36
CA PRO A 111 -3.93 -10.88 -9.45
C PRO A 111 -4.16 -9.81 -10.52
N ILE A 112 -4.34 -8.56 -10.10
CA ILE A 112 -4.54 -7.42 -11.00
C ILE A 112 -3.27 -7.15 -11.81
N LEU A 113 -2.11 -7.20 -11.15
CA LEU A 113 -0.80 -7.04 -11.79
C LEU A 113 -0.60 -8.08 -12.91
N PHE A 114 -0.86 -9.36 -12.60
CA PHE A 114 -0.70 -10.43 -13.59
C PHE A 114 -1.70 -10.30 -14.75
N ALA A 115 -2.93 -9.85 -14.47
CA ALA A 115 -3.91 -9.61 -15.51
C ALA A 115 -3.49 -8.44 -16.41
N LEU A 116 -3.03 -7.32 -15.83
CA LEU A 116 -2.52 -6.18 -16.59
C LEU A 116 -1.24 -6.51 -17.37
N TYR A 117 -0.36 -7.33 -16.82
CA TYR A 117 0.78 -7.82 -17.58
C TYR A 117 0.32 -8.58 -18.84
N GLY A 118 -0.74 -9.39 -18.72
CA GLY A 118 -1.36 -10.05 -19.87
C GLY A 118 -1.95 -9.06 -20.89
N VAL A 119 -2.59 -7.99 -20.41
CA VAL A 119 -3.13 -6.93 -21.27
C VAL A 119 -2.00 -6.22 -22.01
N PHE A 120 -1.00 -5.70 -21.28
CA PHE A 120 0.07 -4.88 -21.87
C PHE A 120 1.00 -5.65 -22.80
N ARG A 121 1.17 -6.95 -22.56
CA ARG A 121 1.95 -7.82 -23.46
C ARG A 121 1.34 -7.93 -24.85
N ASN A 122 0.03 -7.80 -24.96
CA ASN A 122 -0.71 -7.95 -26.23
C ASN A 122 -0.96 -6.61 -26.93
N ILE A 123 -0.69 -5.49 -26.26
CA ILE A 123 -0.79 -4.16 -26.89
C ILE A 123 0.41 -3.99 -27.82
N GLN A 124 0.12 -3.73 -29.09
CA GLN A 124 1.10 -3.33 -30.08
C GLN A 124 0.84 -1.86 -30.42
N ALA A 125 1.88 -1.06 -30.32
CA ALA A 125 1.79 0.34 -30.74
C ALA A 125 1.44 0.42 -32.23
N THR A 126 0.60 1.36 -32.60
CA THR A 126 0.30 1.65 -34.02
C THR A 126 1.59 2.09 -34.73
N PRO A 127 1.92 1.56 -35.90
CA PRO A 127 3.11 1.96 -36.60
C PRO A 127 3.12 3.47 -36.88
N GLY A 128 4.14 4.17 -36.36
CA GLY A 128 4.30 5.62 -36.50
C GLY A 128 3.60 6.48 -35.45
N ALA A 129 2.91 5.89 -34.47
CA ALA A 129 2.38 6.61 -33.32
C ALA A 129 3.48 7.03 -32.34
N ASP A 130 3.27 8.16 -31.65
CA ASP A 130 4.14 8.62 -30.58
C ASP A 130 3.84 7.88 -29.29
N THR A 131 4.73 6.96 -28.91
CA THR A 131 4.64 6.17 -27.69
C THR A 131 5.38 6.79 -26.51
N SER A 132 5.85 8.02 -26.65
CA SER A 132 6.57 8.76 -25.60
C SER A 132 5.63 9.28 -24.50
N PHE A 133 6.16 9.37 -23.30
CA PHE A 133 5.47 10.00 -22.17
C PHE A 133 6.46 10.72 -21.25
N LEU A 134 6.35 12.04 -21.14
CA LEU A 134 7.26 12.90 -20.37
C LEU A 134 8.73 12.67 -20.80
N PHE A 135 9.54 12.09 -19.90
CA PHE A 135 10.95 11.76 -20.14
C PHE A 135 11.15 10.31 -20.62
N ILE A 136 10.09 9.56 -20.82
CA ILE A 136 10.12 8.17 -21.28
C ILE A 136 9.98 8.19 -22.81
N PRO A 137 10.99 7.77 -23.57
CA PRO A 137 10.95 7.83 -25.03
C PRO A 137 9.97 6.83 -25.63
N ASP A 138 9.73 5.71 -24.97
CA ASP A 138 8.77 4.68 -25.39
C ASP A 138 8.28 3.90 -24.17
N ILE A 139 6.96 3.94 -23.91
CA ILE A 139 6.34 3.26 -22.77
C ILE A 139 6.22 1.73 -22.97
N PHE A 140 6.33 1.25 -24.20
CA PHE A 140 6.26 -0.17 -24.55
C PHE A 140 7.64 -0.83 -24.71
N ALA A 141 8.71 -0.04 -24.75
CA ALA A 141 10.07 -0.56 -24.89
C ALA A 141 10.47 -1.44 -23.70
N TYR A 142 11.32 -2.42 -23.95
CA TYR A 142 11.98 -3.14 -22.87
C TYR A 142 13.03 -2.26 -22.19
N PRO A 143 13.29 -2.45 -20.88
CA PRO A 143 14.19 -1.58 -20.09
C PRO A 143 15.58 -1.36 -20.70
N LYS A 144 16.12 -2.38 -21.37
CA LYS A 144 17.42 -2.28 -22.07
C LYS A 144 17.41 -1.24 -23.19
N GLY A 145 16.26 -0.96 -23.79
CA GLY A 145 16.11 -0.01 -24.89
C GLY A 145 16.03 1.46 -24.43
N ILE A 146 15.71 1.73 -23.17
CA ILE A 146 15.55 3.08 -22.62
C ILE A 146 16.67 3.51 -21.65
N GLY A 147 17.71 2.70 -21.49
CA GLY A 147 18.95 3.05 -20.80
C GLY A 147 18.74 3.64 -19.40
N PHE A 148 19.25 4.86 -19.17
CA PHE A 148 19.20 5.53 -17.85
C PHE A 148 17.78 5.81 -17.36
N VAL A 149 16.79 5.93 -18.24
CA VAL A 149 15.37 6.12 -17.88
C VAL A 149 14.85 4.96 -17.06
N SER A 150 15.30 3.72 -17.31
CA SER A 150 14.93 2.54 -16.51
C SER A 150 15.31 2.70 -15.04
N ILE A 151 16.48 3.29 -14.77
CA ILE A 151 16.97 3.52 -13.40
C ILE A 151 16.08 4.55 -12.69
N ILE A 152 15.73 5.63 -13.38
CA ILE A 152 14.83 6.66 -12.82
C ILE A 152 13.46 6.02 -12.48
N LEU A 153 12.89 5.25 -13.39
CA LEU A 153 11.62 4.56 -13.18
C LEU A 153 11.71 3.55 -12.02
N ALA A 154 12.82 2.83 -11.89
CA ALA A 154 13.03 1.91 -10.78
C ALA A 154 13.07 2.65 -9.43
N ILE A 155 13.75 3.78 -9.34
CA ILE A 155 13.79 4.63 -8.14
C ILE A 155 12.39 5.17 -7.82
N LEU A 156 11.66 5.71 -8.80
CA LEU A 156 10.31 6.23 -8.63
C LEU A 156 9.35 5.12 -8.17
N SER A 157 9.48 3.92 -8.75
CA SER A 157 8.70 2.75 -8.34
C SER A 157 8.98 2.36 -6.89
N ALA A 158 10.24 2.28 -6.48
CA ALA A 158 10.63 1.99 -5.09
C ALA A 158 10.09 3.05 -4.13
N LEU A 159 10.24 4.34 -4.44
CA LEU A 159 9.74 5.45 -3.62
C LEU A 159 8.22 5.43 -3.51
N SER A 160 7.50 5.14 -4.59
CA SER A 160 6.04 5.06 -4.60
C SER A 160 5.48 4.02 -3.64
N LYS A 161 6.25 2.99 -3.31
CA LYS A 161 5.91 1.95 -2.33
C LYS A 161 6.46 2.25 -0.94
N TYR A 162 7.66 2.81 -0.87
CA TYR A 162 8.31 3.12 0.40
C TYR A 162 7.58 4.20 1.20
N ILE A 163 7.16 5.30 0.54
CA ILE A 163 6.54 6.43 1.23
C ILE A 163 5.22 6.06 1.95
N PRO A 164 4.24 5.38 1.32
CA PRO A 164 3.04 4.91 2.01
C PRO A 164 3.35 3.97 3.16
N SER A 165 4.32 3.08 2.99
CA SER A 165 4.77 2.12 4.00
C SER A 165 5.43 2.82 5.19
N LEU A 166 6.22 3.86 4.95
CA LEU A 166 6.81 4.70 6.00
C LEU A 166 5.74 5.45 6.82
N LEU A 167 4.71 5.98 6.17
CA LEU A 167 3.57 6.61 6.87
C LEU A 167 2.82 5.61 7.75
N LEU A 168 2.61 4.40 7.23
CA LEU A 168 1.96 3.33 7.97
C LEU A 168 2.79 2.92 9.19
N SER A 169 4.10 2.73 9.03
CA SER A 169 4.99 2.34 10.14
C SER A 169 5.08 3.40 11.25
N LYS A 170 4.98 4.69 10.92
CA LYS A 170 4.91 5.76 11.92
C LYS A 170 3.62 5.77 12.74
N SER A 171 2.54 5.20 12.20
CA SER A 171 1.26 5.06 12.91
C SER A 171 1.18 3.80 13.77
N MET A 172 2.16 2.90 13.65
CA MET A 172 2.22 1.62 14.38
C MET A 172 3.19 1.68 15.56
N PRO A 173 2.90 0.99 16.69
CA PRO A 173 3.89 0.80 17.76
C PRO A 173 5.10 0.02 17.24
N GLN A 174 6.30 0.40 17.68
CA GLN A 174 7.52 -0.32 17.32
C GLN A 174 7.52 -1.72 17.95
N GLN A 175 7.88 -2.70 17.16
CA GLN A 175 7.94 -4.11 17.58
C GLN A 175 9.34 -4.39 18.14
N GLU A 176 9.44 -4.67 19.44
CA GLU A 176 10.66 -5.18 20.05
C GLU A 176 10.74 -6.72 19.80
N GLY A 177 11.86 -7.17 19.22
CA GLY A 177 12.17 -8.61 19.11
C GLY A 177 11.75 -9.31 17.82
N GLY A 178 11.20 -8.58 16.82
CA GLY A 178 10.93 -9.11 15.46
C GLY A 178 11.78 -8.44 14.38
N MET A 179 11.65 -8.88 13.12
CA MET A 179 12.23 -8.19 11.99
C MET A 179 11.66 -6.77 11.97
N ASN A 180 12.53 -5.76 12.08
CA ASN A 180 12.12 -4.36 12.15
C ASN A 180 11.26 -4.02 10.93
N MET A 181 10.03 -3.55 11.16
CA MET A 181 9.09 -3.15 10.10
C MET A 181 9.73 -2.20 9.09
N SER A 182 10.64 -1.33 9.55
CA SER A 182 11.40 -0.43 8.71
C SER A 182 12.32 -1.18 7.75
N THR A 183 13.05 -2.19 8.24
CA THR A 183 13.93 -3.02 7.41
C THR A 183 13.13 -3.80 6.38
N MET A 184 12.00 -4.39 6.78
CA MET A 184 11.11 -5.11 5.86
C MET A 184 10.58 -4.18 4.76
N ASN A 185 10.19 -2.96 5.11
CA ASN A 185 9.70 -1.97 4.14
C ASN A 185 10.79 -1.56 3.14
N ILE A 186 12.04 -1.37 3.59
CA ILE A 186 13.17 -1.05 2.73
C ILE A 186 13.44 -2.20 1.76
N VAL A 187 13.50 -3.43 2.27
CA VAL A 187 13.75 -4.62 1.45
C VAL A 187 12.65 -4.82 0.40
N MET A 188 11.37 -4.72 0.80
CA MET A 188 10.25 -4.86 -0.14
C MET A 188 10.23 -3.75 -1.20
N SER A 189 10.48 -2.51 -0.81
CA SER A 189 10.52 -1.39 -1.76
C SER A 189 11.72 -1.47 -2.70
N GLY A 190 12.88 -1.88 -2.20
CA GLY A 190 14.06 -2.14 -3.01
C GLY A 190 13.86 -3.29 -4.01
N MET A 191 13.21 -4.37 -3.58
CA MET A 191 12.85 -5.48 -4.46
C MET A 191 11.90 -5.03 -5.57
N MET A 192 10.91 -4.17 -5.28
CA MET A 192 10.03 -3.61 -6.30
C MET A 192 10.79 -2.73 -7.29
N GLY A 193 11.75 -1.90 -6.81
CA GLY A 193 12.63 -1.12 -7.69
C GLY A 193 13.48 -2.02 -8.59
N PHE A 194 14.05 -3.08 -8.05
CA PHE A 194 14.82 -4.06 -8.82
C PHE A 194 13.96 -4.77 -9.88
N MET A 195 12.73 -5.17 -9.52
CA MET A 195 11.80 -5.76 -10.47
C MET A 195 11.43 -4.77 -11.60
N ALA A 196 11.31 -3.48 -11.31
CA ALA A 196 11.02 -2.46 -12.30
C ALA A 196 12.07 -2.38 -13.42
N LEU A 197 13.33 -2.77 -13.16
CA LEU A 197 14.38 -2.87 -14.19
C LEU A 197 14.14 -3.98 -15.23
N GLN A 198 13.15 -4.85 -15.02
CA GLN A 198 12.87 -5.99 -15.88
C GLN A 198 11.57 -5.84 -16.67
N PHE A 199 10.75 -4.85 -16.33
CA PHE A 199 9.42 -4.68 -16.93
C PHE A 199 9.34 -3.43 -17.79
N GLN A 200 8.41 -3.43 -18.74
CA GLN A 200 8.11 -2.29 -19.60
C GLN A 200 7.64 -1.07 -18.78
N PRO A 201 7.98 0.17 -19.20
CA PRO A 201 7.60 1.40 -18.52
C PRO A 201 6.10 1.52 -18.24
N ILE A 202 5.26 1.05 -19.15
CA ILE A 202 3.80 1.06 -18.98
C ILE A 202 3.34 0.34 -17.71
N LEU A 203 3.96 -0.79 -17.36
CA LEU A 203 3.67 -1.53 -16.14
C LEU A 203 4.21 -0.81 -14.90
N ILE A 204 5.37 -0.16 -15.04
CA ILE A 204 5.96 0.62 -13.95
C ILE A 204 5.12 1.87 -13.66
N LEU A 205 4.57 2.52 -14.67
CA LEU A 205 3.65 3.63 -14.53
C LEU A 205 2.36 3.22 -13.78
N TYR A 206 1.83 2.03 -14.04
CA TYR A 206 0.76 1.45 -13.23
C TYR A 206 1.17 1.32 -11.74
N TRP A 207 2.38 0.84 -11.46
CA TRP A 207 2.86 0.70 -10.09
C TRP A 207 3.02 2.05 -9.39
N ILE A 208 3.57 3.04 -10.07
CA ILE A 208 3.74 4.41 -9.55
C ILE A 208 2.38 5.02 -9.26
N THR A 209 1.45 4.96 -10.22
CA THR A 209 0.07 5.44 -10.06
C THR A 209 -0.63 4.77 -8.88
N GLY A 210 -0.54 3.43 -8.79
CA GLY A 210 -1.06 2.68 -7.67
C GLY A 210 -0.43 3.07 -6.32
N GLY A 211 0.85 3.39 -6.30
CA GLY A 211 1.57 3.88 -5.12
C GLY A 211 1.11 5.26 -4.67
N ILE A 212 0.88 6.18 -5.61
CA ILE A 212 0.35 7.52 -5.32
C ILE A 212 -1.06 7.43 -4.73
N ILE A 213 -1.94 6.64 -5.34
CA ILE A 213 -3.30 6.43 -4.80
C ILE A 213 -3.23 5.77 -3.42
N GLN A 214 -2.35 4.80 -3.23
CA GLN A 214 -2.12 4.16 -1.93
C GLN A 214 -1.62 5.16 -0.88
N LEU A 215 -0.76 6.09 -1.24
CA LEU A 215 -0.28 7.15 -0.34
C LEU A 215 -1.46 8.00 0.17
N ILE A 216 -2.33 8.42 -0.73
CA ILE A 216 -3.54 9.19 -0.40
C ILE A 216 -4.45 8.37 0.53
N GLN A 217 -4.73 7.11 0.17
CA GLN A 217 -5.55 6.22 1.01
C GLN A 217 -4.94 5.99 2.40
N THR A 218 -3.63 5.73 2.48
CA THR A 218 -2.92 5.52 3.76
C THR A 218 -2.96 6.78 4.62
N TYR A 219 -2.80 7.95 4.03
CA TYR A 219 -2.89 9.21 4.76
C TYR A 219 -4.26 9.41 5.40
N PHE A 220 -5.34 9.25 4.63
CA PHE A 220 -6.71 9.50 5.12
C PHE A 220 -7.26 8.39 5.99
N LEU A 221 -6.99 7.12 5.67
CA LEU A 221 -7.59 5.98 6.35
C LEU A 221 -6.78 5.50 7.57
N ASN A 222 -5.45 5.68 7.57
CA ASN A 222 -4.58 5.15 8.61
C ASN A 222 -3.90 6.27 9.41
N TYR A 223 -3.12 7.12 8.74
CA TYR A 223 -2.24 8.08 9.42
C TYR A 223 -3.02 9.16 10.18
N ARG A 224 -3.94 9.85 9.50
CA ARG A 224 -4.72 10.94 10.11
C ARG A 224 -5.57 10.47 11.31
N PRO A 225 -6.34 9.37 11.23
CA PRO A 225 -7.07 8.85 12.39
C PRO A 225 -6.17 8.41 13.54
N ALA A 226 -5.03 7.75 13.26
CA ALA A 226 -4.09 7.32 14.28
C ALA A 226 -3.49 8.51 15.05
N MET A 227 -3.11 9.57 14.34
CA MET A 227 -2.59 10.80 14.95
C MET A 227 -3.64 11.53 15.81
N GLN A 228 -4.91 11.52 15.39
CA GLN A 228 -6.01 12.07 16.19
C GLN A 228 -6.21 11.27 17.48
N LYS A 229 -6.28 9.93 17.39
CA LYS A 229 -6.38 9.05 18.58
C LYS A 229 -5.21 9.29 19.55
N LYS A 230 -3.99 9.44 19.03
CA LYS A 230 -2.80 9.71 19.85
C LYS A 230 -2.90 11.04 20.60
N LYS A 231 -3.30 12.13 19.93
CA LYS A 231 -3.48 13.45 20.57
C LYS A 231 -4.53 13.39 21.67
N VAL A 232 -5.69 12.80 21.42
CA VAL A 232 -6.76 12.65 22.43
C VAL A 232 -6.27 11.87 23.64
N LYS A 233 -5.50 10.80 23.42
CA LYS A 233 -4.93 10.01 24.53
C LYS A 233 -3.93 10.81 25.35
N GLU A 234 -3.03 11.56 24.72
CA GLU A 234 -2.06 12.44 25.38
C GLU A 234 -2.76 13.53 26.21
N GLU A 235 -3.83 14.14 25.68
CA GLU A 235 -4.64 15.13 26.40
C GLU A 235 -5.34 14.51 27.62
N GLN A 236 -5.91 13.30 27.47
CA GLN A 236 -6.55 12.59 28.58
C GLN A 236 -5.54 12.22 29.68
N GLU A 237 -4.36 11.76 29.31
CA GLU A 237 -3.28 11.45 30.26
C GLU A 237 -2.78 12.72 30.98
N ALA A 238 -2.64 13.83 30.27
CA ALA A 238 -2.27 15.11 30.86
C ALA A 238 -3.33 15.60 31.86
N GLN A 239 -4.62 15.56 31.48
CA GLN A 239 -5.72 15.91 32.38
C GLN A 239 -5.79 15.00 33.61
N ALA A 240 -5.59 13.69 33.44
CA ALA A 240 -5.55 12.73 34.55
C ALA A 240 -4.39 13.04 35.54
N LYS A 241 -3.22 13.40 35.02
CA LYS A 241 -2.07 13.85 35.86
C LYS A 241 -2.39 15.12 36.64
N ILE A 242 -3.01 16.13 36.00
CA ILE A 242 -3.42 17.37 36.65
C ILE A 242 -4.45 17.09 37.76
N GLN A 243 -5.44 16.22 37.50
CA GLN A 243 -6.44 15.86 38.51
C GLN A 243 -5.83 15.14 39.70
N LYS A 244 -4.87 14.20 39.45
CA LYS A 244 -4.14 13.53 40.53
C LYS A 244 -3.32 14.51 41.37
N ALA A 245 -2.63 15.46 40.72
CA ALA A 245 -1.88 16.50 41.42
C ALA A 245 -2.76 17.40 42.31
N LYS A 246 -3.94 17.82 41.80
CA LYS A 246 -4.92 18.61 42.55
C LYS A 246 -5.49 17.86 43.76
N LYS A 247 -5.66 16.54 43.67
CA LYS A 247 -6.12 15.71 44.81
C LYS A 247 -5.02 15.42 45.84
N ALA A 248 -3.75 15.48 45.42
CA ALA A 248 -2.60 15.24 46.32
C ALA A 248 -2.18 16.50 47.09
N THR A 249 -2.66 17.70 46.73
CA THR A 249 -2.39 18.93 47.52
C THR A 249 -3.24 18.92 48.78
N PRO A 250 -2.65 18.85 50.01
CA PRO A 250 -3.41 18.84 51.25
C PRO A 250 -4.18 20.14 51.38
N LYS A 251 -5.49 20.06 51.70
CA LYS A 251 -6.28 21.22 52.09
C LYS A 251 -5.63 21.81 53.35
N THR A 252 -4.91 22.93 53.19
CA THR A 252 -4.41 23.70 54.31
C THR A 252 -5.63 24.07 55.16
N LYS A 253 -5.74 23.46 56.37
CA LYS A 253 -6.71 23.84 57.36
C LYS A 253 -6.49 25.33 57.68
N LYS A 254 -7.41 26.18 57.27
CA LYS A 254 -7.53 27.54 57.84
C LYS A 254 -7.83 27.38 59.32
N ARG A 255 -6.91 27.79 60.15
CA ARG A 255 -7.15 28.16 61.55
C ARG A 255 -7.69 29.56 61.59
#